data_ec58314256a6dae2d4b9d09ab56ea5d0
#
_entry.id   ec58314256a6dae2d4b9d09ab56ea5d0
#
_cell.length_a   1.000
_cell.length_b   1.000
_cell.length_c   1.000
_cell.angle_alpha   90.00
_cell.angle_beta   90.00
_cell.angle_gamma   90.00
#
_symmetry.space_group_name_H-M   'P 1'
#
loop_
_entity.id
_entity.type
_entity.pdbx_description
1 polymer ?
#
loop_
_entity_poly.entity_id
_entity_poly.type
_entity_poly.pdbx_seq_one_letter_code
_entity_poly.pdbx_strand_id
1 'polypeptide(L)'
;MAKDLKKPKDEAKSKKWVATLMIVFASIGLLASFVLSVDAFTLLKDSDTQLACNLNAALNCVEVMKTPQSEILFGIPNSFFGMMAFPVLITIGVMIAIGARLPKWFKTCMQLGVLGGLAFAWWMFFDSLYVIGVLCPWCLTVTTGMTIIFGAVTHYNLRENTFDFKRPTYDKILKFLNADGDKLIWATVLVIFAFLAFAKFGIALFE
;
A
#
# COMPACT_ATOMS: atom_id res chain seq x y z
N MET A 1 0.50 -19.27 -30.36
CA MET A 1 -0.52 -18.47 -29.65
C MET A 1 0.01 -17.69 -28.45
N ALA A 2 0.83 -18.24 -27.53
CA ALA A 2 1.36 -17.47 -26.38
C ALA A 2 2.30 -16.32 -26.77
N LYS A 3 2.99 -16.41 -27.90
CA LYS A 3 3.93 -15.38 -28.39
C LYS A 3 3.23 -14.08 -28.81
N ASP A 4 1.94 -14.16 -29.21
CA ASP A 4 1.13 -13.01 -29.59
C ASP A 4 0.50 -12.27 -28.38
N LEU A 5 0.36 -12.93 -27.24
CA LEU A 5 -0.21 -12.33 -26.02
C LEU A 5 0.81 -11.47 -25.26
N LYS A 6 2.10 -11.65 -25.50
CA LYS A 6 3.20 -10.93 -24.84
C LYS A 6 3.97 -10.08 -25.86
N LYS A 7 3.32 -9.02 -26.38
CA LYS A 7 3.98 -8.08 -27.30
C LYS A 7 5.03 -7.26 -26.53
N PRO A 8 6.27 -7.08 -27.09
CA PRO A 8 7.36 -6.36 -26.39
C PRO A 8 6.98 -4.92 -25.97
N LYS A 9 6.17 -4.24 -26.80
CA LYS A 9 5.72 -2.87 -26.55
C LYS A 9 4.76 -2.79 -25.35
N ASP A 10 3.87 -3.78 -25.19
CA ASP A 10 2.92 -3.86 -24.07
C ASP A 10 3.62 -4.22 -22.77
N GLU A 11 4.68 -5.03 -22.85
CA GLU A 11 5.52 -5.38 -21.70
C GLU A 11 6.28 -4.17 -21.17
N ALA A 12 6.91 -3.39 -22.04
CA ALA A 12 7.61 -2.17 -21.65
C ALA A 12 6.66 -1.13 -21.04
N LYS A 13 5.47 -0.96 -21.61
CA LYS A 13 4.42 -0.07 -21.08
C LYS A 13 3.95 -0.52 -19.70
N SER A 14 3.73 -1.82 -19.51
CA SER A 14 3.32 -2.40 -18.24
C SER A 14 4.38 -2.19 -17.14
N LYS A 15 5.66 -2.44 -17.45
CA LYS A 15 6.76 -2.21 -16.48
C LYS A 15 6.86 -0.75 -16.06
N LYS A 16 6.76 0.18 -17.01
CA LYS A 16 6.77 1.63 -16.69
C LYS A 16 5.60 2.02 -15.79
N TRP A 17 4.39 1.54 -16.10
CA TRP A 17 3.20 1.80 -15.29
C TRP A 17 3.36 1.28 -13.86
N VAL A 18 3.80 0.03 -13.69
CA VAL A 18 4.06 -0.57 -12.36
C VAL A 18 5.11 0.23 -11.60
N ALA A 19 6.23 0.55 -12.24
CA ALA A 19 7.30 1.34 -11.65
C ALA A 19 6.81 2.72 -11.19
N THR A 20 6.03 3.41 -12.02
CA THR A 20 5.45 4.72 -11.69
C THR A 20 4.54 4.62 -10.47
N LEU A 21 3.63 3.64 -10.42
CA LEU A 21 2.76 3.45 -9.26
C LEU A 21 3.57 3.16 -7.99
N MET A 22 4.56 2.27 -8.07
CA MET A 22 5.41 1.97 -6.91
C MET A 22 6.14 3.22 -6.41
N ILE A 23 6.79 3.97 -7.30
CA ILE A 23 7.56 5.17 -6.92
C ILE A 23 6.63 6.23 -6.31
N VAL A 24 5.52 6.56 -6.97
CA VAL A 24 4.61 7.61 -6.51
C VAL A 24 3.99 7.25 -5.16
N PHE A 25 3.36 6.07 -5.05
CA PHE A 25 2.65 5.71 -3.83
C PHE A 25 3.59 5.34 -2.68
N ALA A 26 4.79 4.79 -2.95
CA ALA A 26 5.79 4.60 -1.91
C ALA A 26 6.40 5.94 -1.43
N SER A 27 6.54 6.94 -2.30
CA SER A 27 6.98 8.29 -1.89
C SER A 27 5.93 8.98 -1.03
N ILE A 28 4.66 8.87 -1.37
CA ILE A 28 3.53 9.38 -0.55
C ILE A 28 3.50 8.64 0.80
N GLY A 29 3.65 7.31 0.81
CA GLY A 29 3.69 6.50 2.02
C GLY A 29 4.89 6.84 2.91
N LEU A 30 6.06 7.11 2.32
CA LEU A 30 7.24 7.57 3.05
C LEU A 30 7.00 8.93 3.71
N LEU A 31 6.40 9.88 2.99
CA LEU A 31 6.05 11.19 3.53
C LEU A 31 5.06 11.05 4.69
N ALA A 32 4.01 10.27 4.52
CA ALA A 32 3.02 10.01 5.57
C ALA A 32 3.66 9.37 6.81
N SER A 33 4.54 8.38 6.62
CA SER A 33 5.27 7.72 7.71
C SER A 33 6.22 8.68 8.41
N PHE A 34 6.88 9.57 7.67
CA PHE A 34 7.75 10.60 8.23
C PHE A 34 6.96 11.58 9.10
N VAL A 35 5.85 12.12 8.59
CA VAL A 35 4.99 13.04 9.36
C VAL A 35 4.49 12.37 10.63
N LEU A 36 3.95 11.14 10.54
CA LEU A 36 3.50 10.39 11.71
C LEU A 36 4.62 10.13 12.73
N SER A 37 5.85 9.94 12.27
CA SER A 37 7.00 9.76 13.19
C SER A 37 7.36 11.05 13.91
N VAL A 38 7.34 12.19 13.21
CA VAL A 38 7.55 13.52 13.82
C VAL A 38 6.43 13.82 14.81
N ASP A 39 5.19 13.55 14.46
CA ASP A 39 4.02 13.74 15.31
C ASP A 39 4.11 12.88 16.59
N ALA A 40 4.54 11.62 16.46
CA ALA A 40 4.76 10.74 17.61
C ALA A 40 5.83 11.30 18.56
N PHE A 41 6.96 11.80 18.06
CA PHE A 41 7.98 12.47 18.88
C PHE A 41 7.47 13.75 19.55
N THR A 42 6.63 14.50 18.87
CA THR A 42 6.05 15.72 19.42
C THR A 42 5.13 15.41 20.60
N LEU A 43 4.29 14.38 20.47
CA LEU A 43 3.41 13.91 21.57
C LEU A 43 4.18 13.35 22.76
N LEU A 44 5.36 12.75 22.56
CA LEU A 44 6.22 12.30 23.65
C LEU A 44 6.80 13.47 24.46
N LYS A 45 6.99 14.64 23.83
CA LYS A 45 7.50 15.84 24.50
C LYS A 45 6.39 16.63 25.19
N ASP A 46 5.24 16.73 24.56
CA ASP A 46 4.08 17.46 25.05
C ASP A 46 2.80 16.73 24.59
N SER A 47 2.16 16.05 25.55
CA SER A 47 0.97 15.22 25.33
C SER A 47 -0.28 16.02 24.94
N ASP A 48 -0.28 17.34 25.15
CA ASP A 48 -1.42 18.22 24.90
C ASP A 48 -1.30 18.97 23.56
N THR A 49 -0.22 18.73 22.82
CA THR A 49 -0.01 19.37 21.50
C THR A 49 -1.11 18.95 20.51
N GLN A 50 -1.72 19.96 19.88
CA GLN A 50 -2.66 19.76 18.78
C GLN A 50 -1.90 19.49 17.48
N LEU A 51 -2.14 18.34 16.87
CA LEU A 51 -1.52 17.96 15.59
C LEU A 51 -2.38 18.45 14.41
N ALA A 52 -1.72 18.75 13.30
CA ALA A 52 -2.38 19.21 12.06
C ALA A 52 -3.34 18.16 11.46
N CYS A 53 -3.20 16.89 11.83
CA CYS A 53 -4.07 15.80 11.38
C CYS A 53 -5.30 15.56 12.27
N ASN A 54 -5.51 16.37 13.32
CA ASN A 54 -6.72 16.37 14.12
C ASN A 54 -7.73 17.30 13.44
N LEU A 55 -8.48 16.78 12.48
CA LEU A 55 -9.41 17.58 11.66
C LEU A 55 -10.76 17.71 12.33
N ASN A 56 -11.27 16.62 12.90
CA ASN A 56 -12.58 16.56 13.57
C ASN A 56 -12.65 15.33 14.52
N ALA A 57 -13.83 15.09 15.09
CA ALA A 57 -14.04 13.97 16.02
C ALA A 57 -13.85 12.58 15.38
N ALA A 58 -14.05 12.44 14.06
CA ALA A 58 -13.89 11.20 13.31
C ALA A 58 -12.48 11.04 12.74
N LEU A 59 -11.76 12.13 12.50
CA LEU A 59 -10.42 12.17 11.90
C LEU A 59 -9.43 12.78 12.91
N ASN A 60 -8.77 11.92 13.70
CA ASN A 60 -7.89 12.32 14.78
C ASN A 60 -6.69 11.38 14.90
N CYS A 61 -5.49 11.88 14.57
CA CYS A 61 -4.27 11.09 14.66
C CYS A 61 -3.83 10.86 16.10
N VAL A 62 -4.04 11.82 16.99
CA VAL A 62 -3.58 11.74 18.40
C VAL A 62 -4.26 10.57 19.10
N GLU A 63 -5.57 10.41 18.92
CA GLU A 63 -6.31 9.29 19.52
C GLU A 63 -5.80 7.94 19.03
N VAL A 64 -5.50 7.81 17.74
CA VAL A 64 -4.92 6.58 17.18
C VAL A 64 -3.50 6.34 17.72
N MET A 65 -2.67 7.39 17.81
CA MET A 65 -1.29 7.27 18.30
C MET A 65 -1.19 6.91 19.79
N LYS A 66 -2.17 7.30 20.60
CA LYS A 66 -2.22 6.96 22.04
C LYS A 66 -2.64 5.50 22.30
N THR A 67 -3.02 4.75 21.29
CA THR A 67 -3.44 3.36 21.46
C THR A 67 -2.23 2.40 21.49
N PRO A 68 -2.29 1.30 22.25
CA PRO A 68 -1.23 0.28 22.25
C PRO A 68 -0.97 -0.31 20.85
N GLN A 69 -1.97 -0.29 19.97
CA GLN A 69 -1.87 -0.78 18.59
C GLN A 69 -0.95 0.08 17.71
N SER A 70 -0.68 1.32 18.12
CA SER A 70 0.26 2.20 17.40
C SER A 70 1.73 1.83 17.61
N GLU A 71 2.04 0.99 18.61
CA GLU A 71 3.40 0.63 19.06
C GLU A 71 3.56 -0.89 19.26
N ILE A 72 3.12 -1.69 18.29
CA ILE A 72 3.02 -3.16 18.45
C ILE A 72 4.38 -3.83 18.59
N LEU A 73 5.39 -3.34 17.92
CA LEU A 73 6.72 -3.94 17.92
C LEU A 73 7.64 -3.15 18.84
N PHE A 74 7.97 -3.73 19.99
CA PHE A 74 8.97 -3.23 20.95
C PHE A 74 8.68 -1.82 21.50
N GLY A 75 7.43 -1.35 21.52
CA GLY A 75 7.09 0.01 21.95
C GLY A 75 7.59 1.09 20.99
N ILE A 76 7.85 0.72 19.73
CA ILE A 76 8.27 1.66 18.68
C ILE A 76 7.05 2.02 17.84
N PRO A 77 6.81 3.32 17.56
CA PRO A 77 5.71 3.73 16.67
C PRO A 77 5.77 3.01 15.31
N ASN A 78 4.64 2.46 14.88
CA ASN A 78 4.54 1.68 13.64
C ASN A 78 4.99 2.46 12.40
N SER A 79 4.94 3.80 12.43
CA SER A 79 5.40 4.68 11.36
C SER A 79 6.88 4.51 11.01
N PHE A 80 7.73 4.12 11.98
CA PHE A 80 9.16 3.85 11.73
C PHE A 80 9.37 2.67 10.76
N PHE A 81 8.53 1.64 10.84
CA PHE A 81 8.60 0.51 9.89
C PHE A 81 8.24 0.98 8.48
N GLY A 82 7.30 1.92 8.35
CA GLY A 82 7.00 2.58 7.08
C GLY A 82 8.22 3.35 6.53
N MET A 83 8.89 4.13 7.38
CA MET A 83 10.11 4.85 6.99
C MET A 83 11.24 3.94 6.52
N MET A 84 11.34 2.72 7.02
CA MET A 84 12.32 1.73 6.55
C MET A 84 11.87 1.03 5.26
N ALA A 85 10.60 0.68 5.15
CA ALA A 85 10.08 -0.13 4.05
C ALA A 85 9.87 0.67 2.75
N PHE A 86 9.33 1.89 2.81
CA PHE A 86 9.01 2.67 1.62
C PHE A 86 10.23 3.05 0.77
N PRO A 87 11.40 3.44 1.32
CA PRO A 87 12.61 3.67 0.50
C PRO A 87 13.04 2.43 -0.28
N VAL A 88 12.88 1.24 0.30
CA VAL A 88 13.18 -0.03 -0.39
C VAL A 88 12.22 -0.20 -1.58
N LEU A 89 10.92 0.07 -1.39
CA LEU A 89 9.92 -0.02 -2.48
C LEU A 89 10.18 1.01 -3.58
N ILE A 90 10.59 2.24 -3.23
CA ILE A 90 11.00 3.27 -4.20
C ILE A 90 12.18 2.78 -5.01
N THR A 91 13.22 2.26 -4.36
CA THR A 91 14.43 1.73 -5.01
C THR A 91 14.08 0.60 -5.98
N ILE A 92 13.23 -0.34 -5.56
CA ILE A 92 12.76 -1.43 -6.44
C ILE A 92 11.96 -0.87 -7.62
N GLY A 93 11.11 0.11 -7.39
CA GLY A 93 10.37 0.79 -8.45
C GLY A 93 11.29 1.42 -9.50
N VAL A 94 12.37 2.09 -9.06
CA VAL A 94 13.41 2.64 -9.95
C VAL A 94 14.12 1.52 -10.72
N MET A 95 14.48 0.42 -10.06
CA MET A 95 15.12 -0.72 -10.74
C MET A 95 14.21 -1.30 -11.85
N ILE A 96 12.91 -1.41 -11.60
CA ILE A 96 11.94 -1.84 -12.62
C ILE A 96 11.84 -0.81 -13.75
N ALA A 97 11.86 0.49 -13.45
CA ALA A 97 11.77 1.58 -14.42
C ALA A 97 12.94 1.57 -15.42
N ILE A 98 14.16 1.34 -14.94
CA ILE A 98 15.37 1.26 -15.77
C ILE A 98 15.54 -0.11 -16.46
N GLY A 99 14.59 -1.05 -16.26
CA GLY A 99 14.60 -2.36 -16.89
C GLY A 99 15.56 -3.38 -16.28
N ALA A 100 15.97 -3.20 -15.02
CA ALA A 100 16.83 -4.14 -14.32
C ALA A 100 16.18 -5.54 -14.26
N ARG A 101 17.00 -6.58 -14.44
CA ARG A 101 16.55 -7.97 -14.35
C ARG A 101 16.58 -8.44 -12.90
N LEU A 102 15.40 -8.52 -12.28
CA LEU A 102 15.24 -9.02 -10.93
C LEU A 102 15.16 -10.56 -10.94
N PRO A 103 15.95 -11.28 -10.12
CA PRO A 103 15.86 -12.73 -10.00
C PRO A 103 14.52 -13.15 -9.39
N LYS A 104 14.06 -14.37 -9.67
CA LYS A 104 12.75 -14.88 -9.21
C LYS A 104 12.61 -14.86 -7.70
N TRP A 105 13.64 -15.30 -6.96
CA TRP A 105 13.60 -15.29 -5.50
C TRP A 105 13.35 -13.90 -4.94
N PHE A 106 14.02 -12.87 -5.50
CA PHE A 106 13.86 -11.50 -5.07
C PHE A 106 12.42 -10.99 -5.34
N LYS A 107 11.86 -11.30 -6.51
CA LYS A 107 10.47 -10.96 -6.87
C LYS A 107 9.46 -11.64 -5.94
N THR A 108 9.73 -12.87 -5.50
CA THR A 108 8.90 -13.59 -4.52
C THR A 108 9.01 -12.94 -3.14
N CYS A 109 10.22 -12.62 -2.67
CA CYS A 109 10.42 -11.91 -1.41
C CYS A 109 9.73 -10.53 -1.42
N MET A 110 9.82 -9.79 -2.53
CA MET A 110 9.12 -8.53 -2.72
C MET A 110 7.60 -8.72 -2.58
N GLN A 111 7.03 -9.76 -3.22
CA GLN A 111 5.59 -10.06 -3.12
C GLN A 111 5.17 -10.37 -1.68
N LEU A 112 5.96 -11.16 -0.95
CA LEU A 112 5.69 -11.48 0.45
C LEU A 112 5.82 -10.25 1.35
N GLY A 113 6.83 -9.41 1.12
CA GLY A 113 7.01 -8.17 1.87
C GLY A 113 5.84 -7.20 1.70
N VAL A 114 5.39 -6.96 0.45
CA VAL A 114 4.23 -6.08 0.22
C VAL A 114 2.92 -6.71 0.69
N LEU A 115 2.79 -8.05 0.67
CA LEU A 115 1.65 -8.74 1.27
C LEU A 115 1.60 -8.54 2.78
N GLY A 116 2.74 -8.70 3.46
CA GLY A 116 2.84 -8.44 4.91
C GLY A 116 2.51 -7.00 5.26
N GLY A 117 3.05 -6.02 4.51
CA GLY A 117 2.74 -4.61 4.69
C GLY A 117 1.27 -4.29 4.43
N LEU A 118 0.65 -4.90 3.42
CA LEU A 118 -0.77 -4.75 3.13
C LEU A 118 -1.64 -5.34 4.26
N ALA A 119 -1.33 -6.56 4.70
CA ALA A 119 -2.05 -7.22 5.79
C ALA A 119 -2.00 -6.39 7.07
N PHE A 120 -0.83 -5.84 7.40
CA PHE A 120 -0.64 -4.95 8.54
C PHE A 120 -1.45 -3.65 8.40
N ALA A 121 -1.40 -2.99 7.23
CA ALA A 121 -2.13 -1.76 6.98
C ALA A 121 -3.66 -1.95 7.07
N TRP A 122 -4.17 -3.07 6.51
CA TRP A 122 -5.59 -3.40 6.60
C TRP A 122 -6.02 -3.79 8.02
N TRP A 123 -5.17 -4.51 8.75
CA TRP A 123 -5.44 -4.80 10.14
C TRP A 123 -5.57 -3.52 10.97
N MET A 124 -4.62 -2.59 10.83
CA MET A 124 -4.68 -1.27 11.49
C MET A 124 -5.93 -0.46 11.08
N PHE A 125 -6.33 -0.55 9.82
CA PHE A 125 -7.56 0.10 9.35
C PHE A 125 -8.81 -0.46 10.04
N PHE A 126 -8.94 -1.79 10.13
CA PHE A 126 -10.08 -2.41 10.80
C PHE A 126 -10.07 -2.13 12.30
N ASP A 127 -8.91 -2.11 12.92
CA ASP A 127 -8.76 -1.76 14.32
C ASP A 127 -9.20 -0.31 14.57
N SER A 128 -8.77 0.64 13.75
CA SER A 128 -9.23 2.03 13.79
C SER A 128 -10.74 2.16 13.60
N LEU A 129 -11.32 1.35 12.71
CA LEU A 129 -12.73 1.41 12.34
C LEU A 129 -13.65 0.85 13.43
N TYR A 130 -13.27 -0.26 14.08
CA TYR A 130 -14.16 -1.02 14.95
C TYR A 130 -13.75 -1.01 16.43
N VAL A 131 -12.48 -0.79 16.75
CA VAL A 131 -11.96 -0.84 18.12
C VAL A 131 -11.71 0.58 18.65
N ILE A 132 -10.93 1.38 17.91
CA ILE A 132 -10.58 2.74 18.34
C ILE A 132 -11.74 3.72 18.10
N GLY A 133 -12.47 3.57 16.99
CA GLY A 133 -13.61 4.41 16.65
C GLY A 133 -13.23 5.78 16.06
N VAL A 134 -11.97 5.96 15.66
CA VAL A 134 -11.45 7.15 14.96
C VAL A 134 -10.50 6.76 13.85
N LEU A 135 -10.41 7.57 12.80
CA LEU A 135 -9.53 7.36 11.67
C LEU A 135 -8.38 8.37 11.67
N CYS A 136 -7.21 7.90 11.26
CA CYS A 136 -6.06 8.75 11.00
C CYS A 136 -5.92 8.99 9.49
N PRO A 137 -5.96 10.25 8.99
CA PRO A 137 -5.84 10.54 7.56
C PRO A 137 -4.57 10.00 6.93
N TRP A 138 -3.44 10.08 7.64
CA TRP A 138 -2.16 9.54 7.17
C TRP A 138 -2.17 8.01 7.10
N CYS A 139 -2.81 7.34 8.05
CA CYS A 139 -2.97 5.88 8.03
C CYS A 139 -3.85 5.42 6.85
N LEU A 140 -4.92 6.17 6.54
CA LEU A 140 -5.74 5.92 5.35
C LEU A 140 -4.92 6.06 4.06
N THR A 141 -4.07 7.09 3.99
CA THR A 141 -3.16 7.33 2.87
C THR A 141 -2.18 6.17 2.68
N VAL A 142 -1.56 5.69 3.77
CA VAL A 142 -0.65 4.53 3.76
C VAL A 142 -1.38 3.26 3.31
N THR A 143 -2.57 2.98 3.85
CA THR A 143 -3.35 1.78 3.51
C THR A 143 -3.77 1.78 2.04
N THR A 144 -4.22 2.94 1.53
CA THR A 144 -4.54 3.12 0.11
C THR A 144 -3.31 2.90 -0.76
N GLY A 145 -2.18 3.52 -0.41
CA GLY A 145 -0.91 3.38 -1.13
C GLY A 145 -0.41 1.93 -1.15
N MET A 146 -0.45 1.24 -0.02
CA MET A 146 -0.06 -0.18 0.07
C MET A 146 -0.95 -1.09 -0.76
N THR A 147 -2.26 -0.82 -0.82
CA THR A 147 -3.19 -1.56 -1.67
C THR A 147 -2.84 -1.41 -3.15
N ILE A 148 -2.53 -0.19 -3.59
CA ILE A 148 -2.12 0.08 -4.98
C ILE A 148 -0.77 -0.56 -5.29
N ILE A 149 0.22 -0.43 -4.40
CA ILE A 149 1.55 -1.03 -4.55
C ILE A 149 1.44 -2.56 -4.66
N PHE A 150 0.65 -3.19 -3.79
CA PHE A 150 0.44 -4.64 -3.83
C PHE A 150 -0.19 -5.09 -5.15
N GLY A 151 -1.20 -4.37 -5.63
CA GLY A 151 -1.81 -4.62 -6.95
C GLY A 151 -0.80 -4.51 -8.09
N ALA A 152 0.03 -3.47 -8.08
CA ALA A 152 1.07 -3.23 -9.09
C ALA A 152 2.15 -4.33 -9.06
N VAL A 153 2.63 -4.72 -7.88
CA VAL A 153 3.63 -5.79 -7.69
C VAL A 153 3.06 -7.15 -8.13
N THR A 154 1.80 -7.43 -7.77
CA THR A 154 1.12 -8.66 -8.20
C THR A 154 0.98 -8.71 -9.72
N HIS A 155 0.56 -7.62 -10.36
CA HIS A 155 0.51 -7.50 -11.82
C HIS A 155 1.88 -7.80 -12.45
N TYR A 156 2.95 -7.19 -11.92
CA TYR A 156 4.32 -7.41 -12.41
C TYR A 156 4.75 -8.88 -12.29
N ASN A 157 4.55 -9.50 -11.13
CA ASN A 157 4.95 -10.88 -10.86
C ASN A 157 4.17 -11.90 -11.70
N LEU A 158 2.87 -11.69 -11.89
CA LEU A 158 2.04 -12.53 -12.75
C LEU A 158 2.46 -12.42 -14.21
N ARG A 159 2.76 -11.20 -14.69
CA ARG A 159 3.18 -10.97 -16.07
C ARG A 159 4.56 -11.53 -16.38
N GLU A 160 5.48 -11.51 -15.41
CA GLU A 160 6.82 -12.11 -15.50
C GLU A 160 6.86 -13.62 -15.25
N ASN A 161 5.70 -14.24 -14.97
CA ASN A 161 5.59 -15.65 -14.57
C ASN A 161 6.58 -16.03 -13.44
N THR A 162 6.64 -15.19 -12.42
CA THR A 162 7.56 -15.37 -11.29
C THR A 162 7.31 -16.70 -10.58
N PHE A 163 6.06 -17.16 -10.53
CA PHE A 163 5.61 -18.36 -9.83
C PHE A 163 5.60 -19.64 -10.69
N ASP A 164 6.20 -19.61 -11.88
CA ASP A 164 6.35 -20.76 -12.80
C ASP A 164 5.03 -21.48 -13.12
N PHE A 165 3.97 -20.73 -13.39
CA PHE A 165 2.70 -21.32 -13.83
C PHE A 165 2.88 -22.10 -15.14
N LYS A 166 2.19 -23.26 -15.23
CA LYS A 166 2.13 -24.06 -16.45
C LYS A 166 1.49 -23.26 -17.59
N ARG A 167 1.89 -23.52 -18.83
CA ARG A 167 1.45 -22.78 -20.01
C ARG A 167 -0.06 -22.50 -20.09
N PRO A 168 -0.96 -23.50 -19.91
CA PRO A 168 -2.39 -23.25 -20.05
C PRO A 168 -2.95 -22.29 -19.01
N THR A 169 -2.42 -22.32 -17.77
CA THR A 169 -2.79 -21.40 -16.70
C THR A 169 -2.22 -20.01 -16.95
N TYR A 170 -0.96 -19.93 -17.36
CA TYR A 170 -0.30 -18.66 -17.65
C TYR A 170 -0.98 -17.89 -18.79
N ASP A 171 -1.41 -18.59 -19.85
CA ASP A 171 -2.13 -17.96 -20.97
C ASP A 171 -3.49 -17.38 -20.53
N LYS A 172 -4.19 -18.04 -19.60
CA LYS A 172 -5.42 -17.50 -18.98
C LYS A 172 -5.13 -16.24 -18.14
N ILE A 173 -4.07 -16.27 -17.34
CA ILE A 173 -3.62 -15.12 -16.56
C ILE A 173 -3.28 -13.94 -17.47
N LEU A 174 -2.52 -14.15 -18.55
CA LEU A 174 -2.18 -13.09 -19.49
C LEU A 174 -3.42 -12.50 -20.19
N LYS A 175 -4.40 -13.31 -20.54
CA LYS A 175 -5.67 -12.81 -21.10
C LYS A 175 -6.39 -11.91 -20.10
N PHE A 176 -6.46 -12.34 -18.83
CA PHE A 176 -7.09 -11.57 -17.75
C PHE A 176 -6.36 -10.23 -17.51
N LEU A 177 -5.02 -10.23 -17.45
CA LEU A 177 -4.22 -9.03 -17.28
C LEU A 177 -4.33 -8.08 -18.49
N ASN A 178 -4.40 -8.61 -19.71
CA ASN A 178 -4.58 -7.80 -20.92
C ASN A 178 -5.99 -7.21 -21.05
N ALA A 179 -6.98 -7.78 -20.36
CA ALA A 179 -8.33 -7.23 -20.23
C ALA A 179 -8.47 -6.27 -19.04
N ASP A 180 -7.36 -5.87 -18.40
CA ASP A 180 -7.33 -5.02 -17.21
C ASP A 180 -8.15 -5.56 -16.01
N GLY A 181 -8.39 -6.88 -15.97
CA GLY A 181 -9.21 -7.51 -14.94
C GLY A 181 -8.62 -7.38 -13.53
N ASP A 182 -7.31 -7.40 -13.39
CA ASP A 182 -6.62 -7.17 -12.12
C ASP A 182 -6.78 -5.72 -11.63
N LYS A 183 -6.74 -4.74 -12.52
CA LYS A 183 -6.96 -3.33 -12.18
C LYS A 183 -8.38 -3.11 -11.69
N LEU A 184 -9.36 -3.77 -12.30
CA LEU A 184 -10.76 -3.71 -11.87
C LEU A 184 -10.91 -4.28 -10.45
N ILE A 185 -10.26 -5.42 -10.14
CA ILE A 185 -10.28 -6.00 -8.80
C ILE A 185 -9.75 -5.01 -7.78
N TRP A 186 -8.57 -4.42 -8.03
CA TRP A 186 -7.96 -3.49 -7.07
C TRP A 186 -8.73 -2.18 -6.95
N ALA A 187 -9.33 -1.68 -8.03
CA ALA A 187 -10.24 -0.55 -7.98
C ALA A 187 -11.48 -0.85 -7.12
N THR A 188 -12.07 -2.05 -7.26
CA THR A 188 -13.20 -2.49 -6.44
C THR A 188 -12.80 -2.59 -4.96
N VAL A 189 -11.61 -3.11 -4.64
CA VAL A 189 -11.08 -3.17 -3.27
C VAL A 189 -10.97 -1.76 -2.67
N LEU A 190 -10.46 -0.78 -3.42
CA LEU A 190 -10.37 0.61 -2.97
C LEU A 190 -11.75 1.27 -2.77
N VAL A 191 -12.72 0.95 -3.63
CA VAL A 191 -14.11 1.43 -3.47
C VAL A 191 -14.74 0.83 -2.21
N ILE A 192 -14.55 -0.46 -1.95
CA ILE A 192 -15.01 -1.11 -0.72
C ILE A 192 -14.36 -0.47 0.51
N PHE A 193 -13.04 -0.20 0.46
CA PHE A 193 -12.31 0.48 1.52
C PHE A 193 -12.91 1.85 1.84
N ALA A 194 -13.13 2.69 0.82
CA ALA A 194 -13.75 4.00 0.98
C ALA A 194 -15.20 3.89 1.51
N PHE A 195 -15.96 2.90 0.99
CA PHE A 195 -17.32 2.66 1.44
C PHE A 195 -17.41 2.25 2.92
N LEU A 196 -16.51 1.38 3.40
CA LEU A 196 -16.47 0.98 4.81
C LEU A 196 -16.20 2.17 5.74
N ALA A 197 -15.24 3.04 5.37
CA ALA A 197 -14.96 4.25 6.13
C ALA A 197 -16.18 5.18 6.15
N PHE A 198 -16.81 5.40 4.99
CA PHE A 198 -18.00 6.23 4.88
C PHE A 198 -19.23 5.64 5.61
N ALA A 199 -19.47 4.35 5.49
CA ALA A 199 -20.59 3.67 6.15
C ALA A 199 -20.52 3.74 7.68
N LYS A 200 -19.30 3.78 8.24
CA LYS A 200 -19.10 3.85 9.70
C LYS A 200 -19.20 5.28 10.23
N PHE A 201 -18.60 6.24 9.56
CA PHE A 201 -18.49 7.62 10.04
C PHE A 201 -19.45 8.58 9.35
N GLY A 202 -19.99 8.22 8.17
CA GLY A 202 -21.00 9.02 7.46
C GLY A 202 -20.55 10.46 7.20
N ILE A 203 -21.43 11.38 7.57
CA ILE A 203 -21.21 12.83 7.40
C ILE A 203 -20.14 13.37 8.35
N ALA A 204 -19.90 12.71 9.50
CA ALA A 204 -18.86 13.11 10.48
C ALA A 204 -17.43 13.12 9.91
N LEU A 205 -17.20 12.55 8.71
CA LEU A 205 -15.92 12.69 8.00
C LEU A 205 -15.71 14.10 7.40
N PHE A 206 -16.79 14.89 7.28
CA PHE A 206 -16.78 16.19 6.59
C PHE A 206 -17.17 17.37 7.51
N GLU A 207 -17.59 17.08 8.74
CA GLU A 207 -17.83 18.07 9.80
C GLU A 207 -16.55 18.33 10.60
#